data_1875fe199e14d92325f451241c67d466
#
_entry.id   1875fe199e14d92325f451241c67d466
#
_cell.length_a   1.000
_cell.length_b   1.000
_cell.length_c   1.000
_cell.angle_alpha   90.00
_cell.angle_beta   90.00
_cell.angle_gamma   90.00
#
_symmetry.space_group_name_H-M   'P 1'
#
loop_
_entity.id
_entity.type
_entity.pdbx_description
1 polymer ?
#
loop_
_entity_poly.entity_id
_entity_poly.type
_entity_poly.pdbx_seq_one_letter_code
_entity_poly.pdbx_strand_id
1 'polypeptide(L)'
;MKTGKQIGAAVLAAALSAGLLAGCGTAQSSGSSTASSAAASEASQQAQPGSTSQGEGSYTFTDAVGNTVTVESTERVVATYGSYAETWTLAGGTLVGATQDAIEERGMDLGEEVAIIGTVKEPNLEEIIAADPDFVIMNADTSSQVDMDQALTQAGITHAYYRVDSFEEYLDMLAQLCQFTGRQDLYEQNGLAVKEQIDQIRELVKDEESPTVLLLRAYSTGVKAKGADNMVGYMLEDLGADNMVARHESLLEDINLEEIIAEDPDYIFITTMGSEQQAMDYMARNVENNPAWQQLTAVQNDRCLTLPKDLFHYKPNARWGESYAYLAKILYPELAGQIG
;
A
#
# COMPACT_ATOMS: atom_id res chain seq x y z
N MET A 1 -16.38 53.38 -18.84
CA MET A 1 -17.83 53.36 -18.56
C MET A 1 -18.08 52.21 -17.61
N LYS A 2 -18.26 52.53 -16.31
CA LYS A 2 -19.50 52.54 -15.51
C LYS A 2 -20.16 51.17 -15.54
N THR A 3 -20.43 50.44 -14.48
CA THR A 3 -20.83 50.61 -13.07
C THR A 3 -20.86 49.20 -12.47
N GLY A 4 -20.43 48.80 -11.31
CA GLY A 4 -20.70 49.25 -9.96
C GLY A 4 -22.04 48.80 -9.41
N LYS A 5 -22.05 47.74 -8.53
CA LYS A 5 -22.97 47.72 -7.39
C LYS A 5 -22.60 46.59 -6.38
N GLN A 6 -22.30 47.08 -5.20
CA GLN A 6 -22.25 46.36 -3.92
C GLN A 6 -23.67 46.22 -3.31
N ILE A 7 -23.70 45.56 -2.14
CA ILE A 7 -24.72 45.54 -1.05
C ILE A 7 -25.40 44.12 -0.99
N GLY A 8 -25.51 43.43 0.13
CA GLY A 8 -25.33 43.80 1.53
C GLY A 8 -25.46 42.61 2.47
N ALA A 9 -24.93 42.77 3.64
CA ALA A 9 -24.93 41.84 4.75
C ALA A 9 -26.35 41.80 5.44
N ALA A 10 -26.67 40.64 6.00
CA ALA A 10 -27.68 40.59 7.10
C ALA A 10 -27.24 39.55 8.13
N VAL A 11 -26.93 40.06 9.29
CA VAL A 11 -26.76 39.40 10.59
C VAL A 11 -28.15 39.22 11.20
N LEU A 12 -28.46 38.08 11.77
CA LEU A 12 -29.42 37.98 12.85
C LEU A 12 -29.04 36.89 13.86
N ALA A 13 -28.99 37.31 15.11
CA ALA A 13 -28.62 36.55 16.30
C ALA A 13 -29.86 36.16 17.14
N ALA A 14 -29.63 35.27 18.10
CA ALA A 14 -30.38 34.97 19.34
C ALA A 14 -31.62 34.05 19.19
N ALA A 15 -31.90 33.12 20.11
CA ALA A 15 -31.81 33.16 21.57
C ALA A 15 -31.92 31.75 22.18
N LEU A 16 -31.45 31.67 23.40
CA LEU A 16 -31.52 30.60 24.40
C LEU A 16 -32.97 30.19 24.75
N SER A 17 -33.11 28.90 25.16
CA SER A 17 -34.04 28.55 26.26
C SER A 17 -33.58 27.27 26.98
N ALA A 18 -33.31 27.45 28.26
CA ALA A 18 -33.10 26.43 29.28
C ALA A 18 -34.41 25.83 29.74
N GLY A 19 -34.44 24.53 30.04
CA GLY A 19 -35.57 23.86 30.69
C GLY A 19 -35.05 22.77 31.63
N LEU A 20 -34.96 23.10 32.92
CA LEU A 20 -34.78 22.18 34.04
C LEU A 20 -36.15 21.57 34.41
N LEU A 21 -36.18 20.27 34.65
CA LEU A 21 -37.13 19.68 35.61
C LEU A 21 -36.56 18.41 36.22
N ALA A 22 -36.48 18.44 37.54
CA ALA A 22 -36.07 17.41 38.46
C ALA A 22 -37.20 16.39 38.71
N GLY A 23 -36.83 15.16 39.02
CA GLY A 23 -37.71 14.13 39.53
C GLY A 23 -36.97 13.11 40.39
N CYS A 24 -37.04 13.21 41.68
CA CYS A 24 -36.52 12.30 42.71
C CYS A 24 -37.28 10.98 42.76
N GLY A 25 -36.60 9.90 43.11
CA GLY A 25 -37.19 8.63 43.54
C GLY A 25 -36.14 7.73 44.17
N THR A 26 -36.18 7.62 45.46
CA THR A 26 -35.29 6.93 46.41
C THR A 26 -35.48 5.41 46.43
N ALA A 27 -34.41 4.64 46.67
CA ALA A 27 -34.17 3.76 47.82
C ALA A 27 -32.96 2.86 47.68
N GLN A 28 -32.07 3.02 48.50
CA GLN A 28 -31.09 2.33 49.37
C GLN A 28 -30.95 0.80 49.25
N SER A 29 -29.68 0.30 49.06
CA SER A 29 -28.94 -0.40 50.13
C SER A 29 -27.48 -0.73 49.72
N SER A 30 -26.59 -0.22 50.48
CA SER A 30 -25.35 -0.68 51.09
C SER A 30 -24.50 -1.80 50.45
N GLY A 31 -23.18 -1.50 50.22
CA GLY A 31 -22.09 -2.47 50.09
C GLY A 31 -20.76 -1.82 49.73
N SER A 32 -19.85 -1.79 50.69
CA SER A 32 -18.64 -1.03 50.86
C SER A 32 -17.48 -1.40 49.91
N SER A 33 -16.61 -0.37 49.66
CA SER A 33 -15.13 -0.35 49.50
C SER A 33 -14.53 -0.94 48.20
N THR A 34 -13.72 -0.27 47.46
CA THR A 34 -12.47 0.44 47.66
C THR A 34 -12.04 1.12 46.35
N ALA A 35 -11.50 2.30 46.48
CA ALA A 35 -10.96 3.10 45.38
C ALA A 35 -9.71 2.47 44.77
N SER A 36 -9.60 2.45 43.46
CA SER A 36 -8.31 2.53 42.76
C SER A 36 -8.47 3.33 41.48
N SER A 37 -7.72 4.41 41.44
CA SER A 37 -7.55 5.33 40.35
C SER A 37 -6.91 4.59 39.16
N ALA A 38 -7.57 4.63 38.00
CA ALA A 38 -6.95 4.26 36.73
C ALA A 38 -7.23 5.35 35.72
N ALA A 39 -6.16 5.95 35.24
CA ALA A 39 -6.12 6.93 34.19
C ALA A 39 -6.74 6.36 32.89
N ALA A 40 -7.62 7.12 32.27
CA ALA A 40 -8.13 6.82 30.94
C ALA A 40 -7.00 7.06 29.93
N SER A 41 -6.51 5.98 29.35
CA SER A 41 -5.71 5.99 28.12
C SER A 41 -6.71 5.94 26.96
N GLU A 42 -6.74 6.98 26.15
CA GLU A 42 -7.45 6.96 24.87
C GLU A 42 -6.69 5.99 23.93
N ALA A 43 -7.19 4.78 23.81
CA ALA A 43 -6.73 3.85 22.81
C ALA A 43 -7.30 4.28 21.46
N SER A 44 -6.43 4.67 20.54
CA SER A 44 -6.70 4.75 19.11
C SER A 44 -7.32 3.42 18.66
N GLN A 45 -8.55 3.45 18.16
CA GLN A 45 -9.17 2.31 17.51
C GLN A 45 -8.49 2.12 16.16
N GLN A 46 -7.52 1.23 16.11
CA GLN A 46 -7.10 0.60 14.86
C GLN A 46 -8.32 -0.16 14.30
N ALA A 47 -8.63 0.10 13.04
CA ALA A 47 -9.62 -0.66 12.31
C ALA A 47 -9.16 -2.13 12.27
N GLN A 48 -9.89 -3.01 12.94
CA GLN A 48 -9.69 -4.45 12.79
C GLN A 48 -10.08 -4.85 11.38
N PRO A 49 -9.31 -5.75 10.73
CA PRO A 49 -9.70 -6.36 9.46
C PRO A 49 -11.07 -7.01 9.64
N GLY A 50 -11.95 -6.80 8.64
CA GLY A 50 -13.34 -7.23 8.69
C GLY A 50 -13.47 -8.71 9.02
N SER A 51 -14.29 -9.00 10.03
CA SER A 51 -14.63 -10.35 10.46
C SER A 51 -15.19 -11.15 9.28
N THR A 52 -14.45 -12.14 8.79
CA THR A 52 -14.93 -13.13 7.80
C THR A 52 -15.94 -14.03 8.48
N SER A 53 -17.19 -14.04 8.02
CA SER A 53 -18.19 -15.02 8.43
C SER A 53 -18.23 -16.17 7.45
N GLN A 54 -17.89 -17.37 7.91
CA GLN A 54 -17.96 -18.60 7.14
C GLN A 54 -19.37 -19.21 7.21
N GLY A 55 -20.12 -19.17 6.09
CA GLY A 55 -21.22 -20.09 5.84
C GLY A 55 -20.68 -21.33 5.11
N GLU A 56 -21.35 -22.49 5.20
CA GLU A 56 -20.90 -23.70 4.48
C GLU A 56 -20.74 -23.39 2.98
N GLY A 57 -19.48 -23.17 2.53
CA GLY A 57 -19.10 -22.99 1.13
C GLY A 57 -19.05 -21.54 0.62
N SER A 58 -19.29 -20.49 1.43
CA SER A 58 -19.17 -19.08 1.00
C SER A 58 -18.38 -18.23 1.97
N TYR A 59 -17.68 -17.19 1.44
CA TYR A 59 -16.88 -16.24 2.21
C TYR A 59 -17.41 -14.83 2.00
N THR A 60 -17.75 -14.12 3.09
CA THR A 60 -18.22 -12.74 3.04
C THR A 60 -17.24 -11.82 3.77
N PHE A 61 -16.83 -10.74 3.11
CA PHE A 61 -15.87 -9.76 3.63
C PHE A 61 -16.16 -8.37 3.06
N THR A 62 -15.48 -7.36 3.60
CA THR A 62 -15.47 -6.01 3.03
C THR A 62 -14.17 -5.80 2.26
N ASP A 63 -14.25 -5.40 0.99
CA ASP A 63 -13.11 -5.14 0.13
C ASP A 63 -12.47 -3.75 0.38
N ALA A 64 -11.38 -3.46 -0.32
CA ALA A 64 -10.59 -2.24 -0.13
C ALA A 64 -11.32 -0.94 -0.55
N VAL A 65 -12.44 -1.02 -1.27
CA VAL A 65 -13.27 0.13 -1.64
C VAL A 65 -14.57 0.21 -0.83
N GLY A 66 -14.76 -0.71 0.13
CA GLY A 66 -15.88 -0.71 1.07
C GLY A 66 -17.11 -1.53 0.65
N ASN A 67 -17.00 -2.33 -0.42
CA ASN A 67 -18.07 -3.23 -0.84
C ASN A 67 -18.13 -4.46 0.06
N THR A 68 -19.34 -4.91 0.40
CA THR A 68 -19.52 -6.24 1.00
C THR A 68 -19.59 -7.26 -0.13
N VAL A 69 -18.59 -8.13 -0.20
CA VAL A 69 -18.45 -9.16 -1.24
C VAL A 69 -18.69 -10.53 -0.64
N THR A 70 -19.50 -11.35 -1.31
CA THR A 70 -19.69 -12.76 -0.97
C THR A 70 -19.17 -13.61 -2.12
N VAL A 71 -18.13 -14.40 -1.86
CA VAL A 71 -17.50 -15.32 -2.82
C VAL A 71 -18.04 -16.70 -2.55
N GLU A 72 -18.71 -17.29 -3.53
CA GLU A 72 -19.31 -18.62 -3.45
C GLU A 72 -18.44 -19.70 -4.12
N SER A 73 -17.66 -19.29 -5.13
CA SER A 73 -16.74 -20.17 -5.87
C SER A 73 -15.48 -19.42 -6.27
N THR A 74 -14.38 -20.15 -6.38
CA THR A 74 -13.09 -19.66 -6.91
C THR A 74 -12.46 -20.72 -7.85
N GLU A 75 -13.30 -21.46 -8.58
CA GLU A 75 -12.83 -22.43 -9.57
C GLU A 75 -12.30 -21.75 -10.83
N ARG A 76 -12.84 -20.56 -11.16
CA ARG A 76 -12.53 -19.78 -12.35
C ARG A 76 -12.20 -18.34 -11.96
N VAL A 77 -10.93 -18.09 -11.70
CA VAL A 77 -10.47 -16.78 -11.19
C VAL A 77 -9.77 -16.00 -12.29
N VAL A 78 -10.12 -14.71 -12.40
CA VAL A 78 -9.42 -13.70 -13.20
C VAL A 78 -8.73 -12.73 -12.26
N ALA A 79 -7.47 -12.35 -12.57
CA ALA A 79 -6.76 -11.29 -11.86
C ALA A 79 -6.39 -10.14 -12.80
N THR A 80 -6.78 -8.92 -12.45
CA THR A 80 -6.57 -7.72 -13.27
C THR A 80 -5.27 -6.96 -12.93
N TYR A 81 -4.38 -7.60 -12.17
CA TYR A 81 -3.06 -7.10 -11.81
C TYR A 81 -2.08 -8.27 -11.62
N GLY A 82 -0.93 -8.25 -12.31
CA GLY A 82 0.01 -9.37 -12.32
C GLY A 82 0.53 -9.75 -10.92
N SER A 83 0.75 -8.76 -10.03
CA SER A 83 1.12 -9.05 -8.65
C SER A 83 0.02 -9.80 -7.88
N TYR A 84 -1.26 -9.52 -8.16
CA TYR A 84 -2.38 -10.24 -7.55
C TYR A 84 -2.61 -11.62 -8.18
N ALA A 85 -2.33 -11.74 -9.50
CA ALA A 85 -2.27 -13.03 -10.17
C ALA A 85 -1.24 -13.96 -9.50
N GLU A 86 -0.05 -13.43 -9.21
CA GLU A 86 0.99 -14.17 -8.49
C GLU A 86 0.56 -14.48 -7.04
N THR A 87 -0.03 -13.52 -6.31
CA THR A 87 -0.52 -13.77 -4.94
C THR A 87 -1.58 -14.88 -4.93
N TRP A 88 -2.49 -14.91 -5.92
CA TRP A 88 -3.47 -15.97 -6.07
C TRP A 88 -2.81 -17.34 -6.29
N THR A 89 -1.78 -17.42 -7.15
CA THR A 89 -1.05 -18.69 -7.36
C THR A 89 -0.20 -19.09 -6.15
N LEU A 90 0.36 -18.13 -5.41
CA LEU A 90 1.04 -18.35 -4.13
C LEU A 90 0.08 -18.89 -3.05
N ALA A 91 -1.20 -18.54 -3.13
CA ALA A 91 -2.27 -19.09 -2.30
C ALA A 91 -2.77 -20.46 -2.78
N GLY A 92 -2.22 -21.02 -3.86
CA GLY A 92 -2.58 -22.33 -4.41
C GLY A 92 -3.75 -22.30 -5.40
N GLY A 93 -4.15 -21.12 -5.85
CA GLY A 93 -5.20 -20.95 -6.84
C GLY A 93 -4.72 -21.08 -8.28
N THR A 94 -5.67 -21.26 -9.20
CA THR A 94 -5.44 -21.30 -10.65
C THR A 94 -6.19 -20.16 -11.33
N LEU A 95 -5.68 -19.70 -12.47
CA LEU A 95 -6.25 -18.58 -13.23
C LEU A 95 -6.90 -19.05 -14.52
N VAL A 96 -7.99 -18.38 -14.93
CA VAL A 96 -8.56 -18.47 -16.27
C VAL A 96 -8.32 -17.21 -17.08
N GLY A 97 -7.86 -16.11 -16.44
CA GLY A 97 -7.46 -14.89 -17.10
C GLY A 97 -6.56 -14.02 -16.23
N ALA A 98 -5.62 -13.32 -16.85
CA ALA A 98 -4.73 -12.38 -16.19
C ALA A 98 -4.34 -11.22 -17.12
N THR A 99 -3.91 -10.10 -16.55
CA THR A 99 -3.35 -8.99 -17.31
C THR A 99 -1.92 -9.30 -17.77
N GLN A 100 -1.49 -8.65 -18.85
CA GLN A 100 -0.23 -8.90 -19.55
C GLN A 100 1.01 -8.75 -18.64
N ASP A 101 0.97 -7.91 -17.62
CA ASP A 101 2.03 -7.70 -16.64
C ASP A 101 2.34 -8.96 -15.79
N ALA A 102 1.39 -9.90 -15.68
CA ALA A 102 1.67 -11.21 -15.07
C ALA A 102 2.80 -11.95 -15.80
N ILE A 103 2.85 -11.84 -17.12
CA ILE A 103 3.93 -12.42 -17.95
C ILE A 103 5.13 -11.48 -18.02
N GLU A 104 4.91 -10.21 -18.41
CA GLU A 104 5.99 -9.29 -18.75
C GLU A 104 6.79 -8.80 -17.53
N GLU A 105 6.10 -8.60 -16.40
CA GLU A 105 6.69 -8.02 -15.19
C GLU A 105 6.92 -9.07 -14.10
N ARG A 106 6.06 -10.09 -14.02
CA ARG A 106 6.19 -11.15 -13.01
C ARG A 106 6.85 -12.42 -13.54
N GLY A 107 6.99 -12.57 -14.87
CA GLY A 107 7.59 -13.75 -15.48
C GLY A 107 6.79 -15.03 -15.25
N MET A 108 5.46 -14.91 -15.01
CA MET A 108 4.59 -16.06 -14.77
C MET A 108 4.42 -16.88 -16.06
N ASP A 109 4.51 -18.20 -15.94
CA ASP A 109 4.10 -19.14 -16.98
C ASP A 109 2.62 -19.49 -16.75
N LEU A 110 1.73 -18.81 -17.48
CA LEU A 110 0.27 -18.94 -17.28
C LEU A 110 -0.35 -20.13 -18.02
N GLY A 111 0.38 -20.72 -19.00
CA GLY A 111 -0.21 -21.71 -19.90
C GLY A 111 -1.09 -21.10 -21.01
N GLU A 112 -1.36 -21.89 -22.06
CA GLU A 112 -2.12 -21.44 -23.26
C GLU A 112 -3.61 -21.25 -22.97
N GLU A 113 -4.14 -21.83 -21.89
CA GLU A 113 -5.55 -21.79 -21.50
C GLU A 113 -5.94 -20.51 -20.74
N VAL A 114 -4.96 -19.74 -20.22
CA VAL A 114 -5.23 -18.51 -19.48
C VAL A 114 -5.34 -17.32 -20.45
N ALA A 115 -6.50 -16.70 -20.46
CA ALA A 115 -6.76 -15.55 -21.34
C ALA A 115 -5.95 -14.31 -20.88
N ILE A 116 -5.34 -13.60 -21.82
CA ILE A 116 -4.75 -12.28 -21.55
C ILE A 116 -5.86 -11.24 -21.68
N ILE A 117 -6.29 -10.68 -20.54
CA ILE A 117 -7.46 -9.80 -20.42
C ILE A 117 -7.09 -8.31 -20.50
N GLY A 118 -6.04 -7.95 -21.23
CA GLY A 118 -5.55 -6.57 -21.40
C GLY A 118 -4.39 -6.22 -20.48
N THR A 119 -4.25 -4.92 -20.19
CA THR A 119 -3.20 -4.39 -19.31
C THR A 119 -3.78 -3.96 -17.96
N VAL A 120 -2.92 -3.69 -16.96
CA VAL A 120 -3.35 -3.18 -15.64
C VAL A 120 -4.18 -1.89 -15.78
N LYS A 121 -3.76 -0.98 -16.67
CA LYS A 121 -4.42 0.32 -16.87
C LYS A 121 -5.66 0.24 -17.75
N GLU A 122 -5.73 -0.74 -18.61
CA GLU A 122 -6.81 -0.93 -19.59
C GLU A 122 -7.18 -2.43 -19.63
N PRO A 123 -7.79 -2.98 -18.54
CA PRO A 123 -8.33 -4.34 -18.60
C PRO A 123 -9.48 -4.38 -19.61
N ASN A 124 -9.59 -5.47 -20.35
CA ASN A 124 -10.63 -5.67 -21.33
C ASN A 124 -11.84 -6.38 -20.73
N LEU A 125 -12.92 -5.65 -20.51
CA LEU A 125 -14.15 -6.17 -19.91
C LEU A 125 -14.76 -7.33 -20.73
N GLU A 126 -14.69 -7.26 -22.08
CA GLU A 126 -15.24 -8.32 -22.95
C GLU A 126 -14.46 -9.63 -22.78
N GLU A 127 -13.12 -9.55 -22.67
CA GLU A 127 -12.27 -10.72 -22.43
C GLU A 127 -12.47 -11.28 -21.00
N ILE A 128 -12.68 -10.41 -19.99
CA ILE A 128 -13.01 -10.84 -18.62
C ILE A 128 -14.34 -11.62 -18.65
N ILE A 129 -15.39 -11.10 -19.30
CA ILE A 129 -16.68 -11.76 -19.39
C ILE A 129 -16.56 -13.06 -20.20
N ALA A 130 -15.78 -13.06 -21.30
CA ALA A 130 -15.57 -14.24 -22.13
C ALA A 130 -14.82 -15.37 -21.40
N ALA A 131 -13.95 -15.02 -20.44
CA ALA A 131 -13.27 -15.98 -19.56
C ALA A 131 -14.23 -16.68 -18.60
N ASP A 132 -15.50 -16.22 -18.48
CA ASP A 132 -16.55 -16.77 -17.63
C ASP A 132 -16.08 -17.03 -16.17
N PRO A 133 -15.57 -15.98 -15.47
CA PRO A 133 -15.06 -16.15 -14.11
C PRO A 133 -16.19 -16.20 -13.09
N ASP A 134 -15.99 -16.97 -12.03
CA ASP A 134 -16.81 -16.91 -10.82
C ASP A 134 -16.27 -15.90 -9.79
N PHE A 135 -14.99 -15.50 -9.92
CA PHE A 135 -14.41 -14.44 -9.10
C PHE A 135 -13.33 -13.62 -9.84
N VAL A 136 -13.35 -12.30 -9.66
CA VAL A 136 -12.33 -11.39 -10.22
C VAL A 136 -11.61 -10.64 -9.11
N ILE A 137 -10.28 -10.74 -9.10
CA ILE A 137 -9.38 -10.04 -8.18
C ILE A 137 -8.93 -8.74 -8.84
N MET A 138 -9.25 -7.59 -8.25
CA MET A 138 -9.07 -6.26 -8.83
C MET A 138 -8.21 -5.34 -7.94
N ASN A 139 -7.60 -4.32 -8.57
CA ASN A 139 -6.80 -3.32 -7.85
C ASN A 139 -7.64 -2.07 -7.54
N ALA A 140 -7.68 -1.67 -6.25
CA ALA A 140 -8.42 -0.52 -5.77
C ALA A 140 -7.83 0.84 -6.21
N ASP A 141 -6.54 0.88 -6.57
CA ASP A 141 -5.83 2.13 -6.88
C ASP A 141 -5.78 2.43 -8.39
N THR A 142 -6.37 1.56 -9.21
CA THR A 142 -6.46 1.73 -10.66
C THR A 142 -7.88 2.16 -11.04
N SER A 143 -8.06 3.43 -11.36
CA SER A 143 -9.40 4.01 -11.64
C SER A 143 -10.18 3.28 -12.72
N SER A 144 -9.51 2.87 -13.82
CA SER A 144 -10.15 2.10 -14.89
C SER A 144 -10.69 0.74 -14.42
N GLN A 145 -10.09 0.15 -13.40
CA GLN A 145 -10.59 -1.09 -12.77
C GLN A 145 -11.79 -0.81 -11.88
N VAL A 146 -11.73 0.26 -11.08
CA VAL A 146 -12.85 0.68 -10.21
C VAL A 146 -14.07 1.08 -11.06
N ASP A 147 -13.86 1.71 -12.21
CA ASP A 147 -14.92 2.10 -13.15
C ASP A 147 -15.65 0.90 -13.78
N MET A 148 -15.08 -0.32 -13.71
CA MET A 148 -15.71 -1.56 -14.19
C MET A 148 -16.73 -2.16 -13.21
N ASP A 149 -16.80 -1.70 -11.97
CA ASP A 149 -17.67 -2.23 -10.90
C ASP A 149 -19.11 -2.46 -11.33
N GLN A 150 -19.73 -1.40 -11.89
CA GLN A 150 -21.13 -1.48 -12.33
C GLN A 150 -21.33 -2.50 -13.46
N ALA A 151 -20.39 -2.59 -14.40
CA ALA A 151 -20.51 -3.48 -15.53
C ALA A 151 -20.34 -4.97 -15.11
N LEU A 152 -19.39 -5.26 -14.22
CA LEU A 152 -19.20 -6.60 -13.65
C LEU A 152 -20.41 -7.03 -12.81
N THR A 153 -20.92 -6.11 -11.98
CA THR A 153 -22.16 -6.35 -11.19
C THR A 153 -23.35 -6.65 -12.11
N GLN A 154 -23.53 -5.89 -13.21
CA GLN A 154 -24.61 -6.15 -14.18
C GLN A 154 -24.43 -7.48 -14.91
N ALA A 155 -23.20 -7.90 -15.15
CA ALA A 155 -22.89 -9.22 -15.73
C ALA A 155 -23.05 -10.38 -14.71
N GLY A 156 -23.32 -10.07 -13.45
CA GLY A 156 -23.44 -11.09 -12.37
C GLY A 156 -22.11 -11.69 -11.96
N ILE A 157 -20.99 -11.01 -12.23
CA ILE A 157 -19.64 -11.51 -11.92
C ILE A 157 -19.24 -11.00 -10.54
N THR A 158 -18.93 -11.92 -9.61
CA THR A 158 -18.39 -11.57 -8.29
C THR A 158 -16.97 -11.03 -8.45
N HIS A 159 -16.70 -9.87 -7.82
CA HIS A 159 -15.38 -9.25 -7.86
C HIS A 159 -15.08 -8.56 -6.54
N ALA A 160 -13.79 -8.38 -6.23
CA ALA A 160 -13.33 -7.68 -5.05
C ALA A 160 -12.08 -6.86 -5.36
N TYR A 161 -11.99 -5.70 -4.71
CA TYR A 161 -10.86 -4.79 -4.81
C TYR A 161 -9.90 -4.98 -3.66
N TYR A 162 -8.62 -5.10 -3.99
CA TYR A 162 -7.54 -5.19 -3.02
C TYR A 162 -6.61 -3.99 -3.14
N ARG A 163 -5.98 -3.63 -2.02
CA ARG A 163 -4.88 -2.67 -1.95
C ARG A 163 -3.74 -3.33 -1.18
N VAL A 164 -2.52 -3.18 -1.67
CA VAL A 164 -1.33 -3.72 -1.04
C VAL A 164 -0.21 -2.69 -1.19
N ASP A 165 0.02 -1.88 -0.17
CA ASP A 165 1.13 -0.91 -0.08
C ASP A 165 2.03 -1.19 1.13
N SER A 166 1.63 -2.11 2.01
CA SER A 166 2.39 -2.60 3.16
C SER A 166 2.48 -4.13 3.17
N PHE A 167 3.37 -4.65 4.01
CA PHE A 167 3.49 -6.09 4.20
C PHE A 167 2.25 -6.66 4.90
N GLU A 168 1.66 -5.94 5.83
CA GLU A 168 0.44 -6.33 6.52
C GLU A 168 -0.73 -6.50 5.54
N GLU A 169 -0.90 -5.57 4.61
CA GLU A 169 -1.95 -5.67 3.58
C GLU A 169 -1.72 -6.87 2.64
N TYR A 170 -0.45 -7.18 2.30
CA TYR A 170 -0.11 -8.42 1.59
C TYR A 170 -0.48 -9.65 2.40
N LEU A 171 -0.15 -9.67 3.70
CA LEU A 171 -0.41 -10.79 4.59
C LEU A 171 -1.91 -11.03 4.75
N ASP A 172 -2.71 -9.97 4.89
CA ASP A 172 -4.17 -10.03 4.98
C ASP A 172 -4.79 -10.56 3.67
N MET A 173 -4.34 -10.05 2.52
CA MET A 173 -4.77 -10.55 1.21
C MET A 173 -4.43 -12.03 1.05
N LEU A 174 -3.19 -12.44 1.33
CA LEU A 174 -2.75 -13.83 1.21
C LEU A 174 -3.53 -14.75 2.14
N ALA A 175 -3.77 -14.34 3.41
CA ALA A 175 -4.56 -15.08 4.37
C ALA A 175 -5.97 -15.36 3.84
N GLN A 176 -6.62 -14.33 3.29
CA GLN A 176 -7.96 -14.45 2.71
C GLN A 176 -7.97 -15.39 1.49
N LEU A 177 -7.01 -15.22 0.57
CA LEU A 177 -6.92 -16.08 -0.63
C LEU A 177 -6.61 -17.54 -0.26
N CYS A 178 -5.77 -17.79 0.76
CA CYS A 178 -5.52 -19.12 1.28
C CYS A 178 -6.76 -19.74 1.97
N GLN A 179 -7.66 -18.95 2.54
CA GLN A 179 -8.96 -19.44 3.01
C GLN A 179 -9.82 -19.94 1.85
N PHE A 180 -9.86 -19.21 0.72
CA PHE A 180 -10.62 -19.61 -0.47
C PHE A 180 -10.13 -20.92 -1.06
N THR A 181 -8.81 -21.13 -1.08
CA THR A 181 -8.18 -22.36 -1.61
C THR A 181 -8.09 -23.50 -0.60
N GLY A 182 -8.32 -23.21 0.69
CA GLY A 182 -8.13 -24.18 1.78
C GLY A 182 -6.65 -24.49 2.07
N ARG A 183 -5.69 -23.67 1.59
CA ARG A 183 -4.24 -23.92 1.63
C ARG A 183 -3.56 -23.11 2.75
N GLN A 184 -3.91 -23.44 4.00
CA GLN A 184 -3.26 -22.82 5.18
C GLN A 184 -1.74 -23.04 5.20
N ASP A 185 -1.25 -24.15 4.68
CA ASP A 185 0.17 -24.43 4.53
C ASP A 185 0.92 -23.40 3.67
N LEU A 186 0.25 -22.87 2.62
CA LEU A 186 0.83 -21.82 1.77
C LEU A 186 0.80 -20.44 2.45
N TYR A 187 -0.18 -20.16 3.30
CA TYR A 187 -0.15 -18.98 4.14
C TYR A 187 1.03 -19.01 5.13
N GLU A 188 1.27 -20.16 5.75
CA GLU A 188 2.44 -20.33 6.62
C GLU A 188 3.75 -20.13 5.84
N GLN A 189 3.86 -20.71 4.65
CA GLN A 189 5.07 -20.64 3.82
C GLN A 189 5.30 -19.25 3.22
N ASN A 190 4.30 -18.65 2.58
CA ASN A 190 4.44 -17.44 1.76
C ASN A 190 4.09 -16.15 2.53
N GLY A 191 3.52 -16.27 3.73
CA GLY A 191 3.13 -15.18 4.61
C GLY A 191 3.89 -15.19 5.94
N LEU A 192 3.60 -16.16 6.83
CA LEU A 192 4.16 -16.14 8.19
C LEU A 192 5.67 -16.34 8.24
N ALA A 193 6.25 -17.17 7.37
CA ALA A 193 7.70 -17.34 7.28
C ALA A 193 8.39 -16.03 6.80
N VAL A 194 7.75 -15.31 5.87
CA VAL A 194 8.23 -14.00 5.41
C VAL A 194 8.12 -12.96 6.53
N LYS A 195 7.02 -12.99 7.30
CA LYS A 195 6.85 -12.14 8.49
C LYS A 195 7.95 -12.35 9.50
N GLU A 196 8.27 -13.60 9.81
CA GLU A 196 9.36 -13.92 10.74
C GLU A 196 10.71 -13.37 10.27
N GLN A 197 11.00 -13.48 8.96
CA GLN A 197 12.21 -12.90 8.37
C GLN A 197 12.25 -11.37 8.53
N ILE A 198 11.15 -10.68 8.26
CA ILE A 198 11.05 -9.22 8.42
C ILE A 198 11.22 -8.83 9.89
N ASP A 199 10.52 -9.51 10.81
CA ASP A 199 10.60 -9.23 12.25
C ASP A 199 12.04 -9.41 12.79
N GLN A 200 12.77 -10.43 12.29
CA GLN A 200 14.20 -10.64 12.65
C GLN A 200 15.08 -9.48 12.17
N ILE A 201 14.84 -8.98 10.94
CA ILE A 201 15.59 -7.84 10.40
C ILE A 201 15.29 -6.57 11.21
N ARG A 202 14.02 -6.29 11.51
CA ARG A 202 13.60 -5.13 12.31
C ARG A 202 14.20 -5.16 13.71
N GLU A 203 14.16 -6.33 14.35
CA GLU A 203 14.76 -6.49 15.69
C GLU A 203 16.27 -6.26 15.67
N LEU A 204 16.96 -6.65 14.59
CA LEU A 204 18.39 -6.47 14.44
C LEU A 204 18.78 -4.99 14.31
N VAL A 205 17.97 -4.17 13.61
CA VAL A 205 18.30 -2.76 13.32
C VAL A 205 17.67 -1.75 14.30
N LYS A 206 16.80 -2.17 15.21
CA LYS A 206 15.96 -1.28 16.04
C LYS A 206 16.73 -0.30 16.93
N ASP A 207 17.93 -0.65 17.36
CA ASP A 207 18.77 0.15 18.26
C ASP A 207 19.89 0.90 17.51
N GLU A 208 19.93 0.81 16.17
CA GLU A 208 20.90 1.50 15.33
C GLU A 208 20.54 2.99 15.15
N GLU A 209 21.52 3.79 14.76
CA GLU A 209 21.31 5.21 14.44
C GLU A 209 20.45 5.33 13.19
N SER A 210 19.39 6.17 13.23
CA SER A 210 18.49 6.41 12.11
C SER A 210 19.19 7.16 10.98
N PRO A 211 19.47 6.54 9.82
CA PRO A 211 20.02 7.27 8.68
C PRO A 211 18.94 8.17 8.05
N THR A 212 19.34 9.37 7.62
CA THR A 212 18.46 10.28 6.88
C THR A 212 18.38 9.83 5.41
N VAL A 213 17.16 9.75 4.88
CA VAL A 213 16.95 9.26 3.51
C VAL A 213 16.06 10.20 2.70
N LEU A 214 16.27 10.22 1.39
CA LEU A 214 15.37 10.80 0.39
C LEU A 214 14.91 9.70 -0.56
N LEU A 215 13.61 9.44 -0.59
CA LEU A 215 13.01 8.52 -1.55
C LEU A 215 12.43 9.30 -2.74
N LEU A 216 12.92 8.99 -3.93
CA LEU A 216 12.47 9.56 -5.19
C LEU A 216 11.77 8.52 -6.07
N ARG A 217 10.77 8.97 -6.84
CA ARG A 217 10.21 8.20 -7.95
C ARG A 217 10.41 8.97 -9.25
N ALA A 218 11.19 8.38 -10.14
CA ALA A 218 11.47 8.93 -11.45
C ALA A 218 10.51 8.38 -12.51
N TYR A 219 10.09 9.28 -13.40
CA TYR A 219 9.25 9.03 -14.57
C TYR A 219 9.96 9.56 -15.82
N SER A 220 9.50 9.17 -16.99
CA SER A 220 9.99 9.76 -18.25
C SER A 220 9.75 11.27 -18.38
N THR A 221 8.87 11.84 -17.53
CA THR A 221 8.42 13.24 -17.60
C THR A 221 8.65 14.03 -16.31
N GLY A 222 9.20 13.42 -15.26
CA GLY A 222 9.37 14.10 -13.98
C GLY A 222 10.01 13.22 -12.90
N VAL A 223 10.22 13.83 -11.74
CA VAL A 223 10.66 13.16 -10.50
C VAL A 223 9.81 13.70 -9.37
N LYS A 224 9.38 12.84 -8.46
CA LYS A 224 8.66 13.22 -7.24
C LYS A 224 9.26 12.52 -6.03
N ALA A 225 9.33 13.20 -4.91
CA ALA A 225 9.64 12.57 -3.64
C ALA A 225 8.45 11.70 -3.17
N LYS A 226 8.74 10.70 -2.33
CA LYS A 226 7.76 9.78 -1.77
C LYS A 226 7.94 9.66 -0.27
N GLY A 227 6.80 9.66 0.45
CA GLY A 227 6.72 9.47 1.89
C GLY A 227 6.38 8.03 2.28
N ALA A 228 5.98 7.85 3.53
CA ALA A 228 5.57 6.58 4.12
C ALA A 228 4.24 6.01 3.55
N ASP A 229 3.48 6.83 2.83
CA ASP A 229 2.29 6.43 2.06
C ASP A 229 2.61 5.61 0.79
N ASN A 230 3.88 5.27 0.61
CA ASN A 230 4.38 4.48 -0.51
C ASN A 230 5.09 3.24 0.01
N MET A 231 4.95 2.11 -0.68
CA MET A 231 5.52 0.81 -0.30
C MET A 231 6.98 0.87 0.15
N VAL A 232 7.86 1.56 -0.62
CA VAL A 232 9.29 1.68 -0.25
C VAL A 232 9.47 2.64 0.92
N GLY A 233 8.73 3.75 0.94
CA GLY A 233 8.76 4.69 2.07
C GLY A 233 8.32 4.03 3.38
N TYR A 234 7.29 3.19 3.32
CA TYR A 234 6.86 2.36 4.43
C TYR A 234 7.98 1.43 4.93
N MET A 235 8.65 0.68 4.01
CA MET A 235 9.78 -0.19 4.38
C MET A 235 10.94 0.59 5.02
N LEU A 236 11.26 1.78 4.49
CA LEU A 236 12.33 2.62 5.02
C LEU A 236 12.02 3.10 6.44
N GLU A 237 10.79 3.57 6.69
CA GLU A 237 10.33 3.96 8.02
C GLU A 237 10.33 2.78 8.99
N ASP A 238 9.84 1.63 8.55
CA ASP A 238 9.78 0.39 9.35
C ASP A 238 11.17 -0.15 9.71
N LEU A 239 12.18 0.14 8.89
CA LEU A 239 13.59 -0.12 9.16
C LEU A 239 14.26 0.99 10.00
N GLY A 240 13.53 1.99 10.46
CA GLY A 240 14.04 3.07 11.31
C GLY A 240 14.73 4.21 10.57
N ALA A 241 14.67 4.27 9.23
CA ALA A 241 15.22 5.39 8.47
C ALA A 241 14.33 6.63 8.58
N ASP A 242 14.96 7.81 8.68
CA ASP A 242 14.30 9.10 8.75
C ASP A 242 14.14 9.69 7.33
N ASN A 243 12.97 9.50 6.72
CA ASN A 243 12.68 10.07 5.42
C ASN A 243 12.41 11.58 5.54
N MET A 244 13.31 12.40 4.98
CA MET A 244 13.24 13.87 5.06
C MET A 244 11.90 14.45 4.56
N VAL A 245 11.17 13.73 3.71
CA VAL A 245 9.85 14.16 3.21
C VAL A 245 8.84 14.35 4.34
N ALA A 246 8.97 13.62 5.45
CA ALA A 246 8.11 13.80 6.63
C ALA A 246 8.24 15.21 7.25
N ARG A 247 9.38 15.90 7.05
CA ARG A 247 9.63 17.27 7.49
C ARG A 247 9.46 18.30 6.38
N HIS A 248 9.46 17.86 5.12
CA HIS A 248 9.40 18.71 3.92
C HIS A 248 8.30 18.22 2.96
N GLU A 249 7.04 18.30 3.39
CA GLU A 249 5.88 17.84 2.60
C GLU A 249 5.78 18.53 1.23
N SER A 250 6.36 19.73 1.07
CA SER A 250 6.47 20.46 -0.21
C SER A 250 7.14 19.61 -1.31
N LEU A 251 8.08 18.71 -0.94
CA LEU A 251 8.78 17.83 -1.86
C LEU A 251 7.86 16.76 -2.49
N LEU A 252 6.70 16.47 -1.90
CA LEU A 252 5.69 15.57 -2.49
C LEU A 252 5.04 16.20 -3.73
N GLU A 253 4.93 17.53 -3.76
CA GLU A 253 4.33 18.25 -4.87
C GLU A 253 5.36 18.53 -5.98
N ASP A 254 6.54 19.04 -5.60
CA ASP A 254 7.62 19.39 -6.55
C ASP A 254 8.99 19.22 -5.89
N ILE A 255 10.00 18.84 -6.68
CA ILE A 255 11.38 18.68 -6.20
C ILE A 255 12.03 20.04 -5.99
N ASN A 256 12.39 20.36 -4.75
CA ASN A 256 13.13 21.53 -4.36
C ASN A 256 14.57 21.19 -3.97
N LEU A 257 15.50 21.44 -4.89
CA LEU A 257 16.91 21.12 -4.67
C LEU A 257 17.53 21.91 -3.51
N GLU A 258 17.06 23.13 -3.21
CA GLU A 258 17.59 23.92 -2.09
C GLU A 258 17.26 23.26 -0.74
N GLU A 259 16.06 22.71 -0.59
CA GLU A 259 15.66 21.94 0.60
C GLU A 259 16.46 20.64 0.72
N ILE A 260 16.63 19.90 -0.39
CA ILE A 260 17.40 18.65 -0.41
C ILE A 260 18.85 18.91 -0.03
N ILE A 261 19.47 19.98 -0.55
CA ILE A 261 20.85 20.35 -0.25
C ILE A 261 21.00 20.80 1.21
N ALA A 262 20.02 21.53 1.74
CA ALA A 262 20.06 21.99 3.13
C ALA A 262 19.97 20.84 4.15
N GLU A 263 19.22 19.79 3.83
CA GLU A 263 19.08 18.59 4.66
C GLU A 263 20.24 17.62 4.47
N ASP A 264 20.84 17.53 3.26
CA ASP A 264 21.96 16.67 2.89
C ASP A 264 21.79 15.20 3.35
N PRO A 265 20.82 14.46 2.80
CA PRO A 265 20.49 13.12 3.28
C PRO A 265 21.65 12.13 3.14
N ASP A 266 21.73 11.15 4.05
CA ASP A 266 22.76 10.09 4.05
C ASP A 266 22.62 9.16 2.85
N TYR A 267 21.37 8.91 2.40
CA TYR A 267 21.05 8.05 1.26
C TYR A 267 19.96 8.67 0.39
N ILE A 268 20.06 8.42 -0.91
CA ILE A 268 19.02 8.75 -1.89
C ILE A 268 18.63 7.45 -2.59
N PHE A 269 17.36 7.07 -2.46
CA PHE A 269 16.81 5.92 -3.16
C PHE A 269 15.92 6.37 -4.30
N ILE A 270 16.07 5.74 -5.47
CA ILE A 270 15.33 6.07 -6.68
C ILE A 270 14.56 4.83 -7.13
N THR A 271 13.23 4.93 -7.16
CA THR A 271 12.38 3.98 -7.87
C THR A 271 12.01 4.53 -9.23
N THR A 272 11.81 3.67 -10.23
CA THR A 272 11.44 4.09 -11.58
C THR A 272 10.06 3.59 -11.94
N MET A 273 9.28 4.38 -12.71
CA MET A 273 7.97 4.01 -13.22
C MET A 273 7.94 4.10 -14.75
N GLY A 274 7.36 3.09 -15.39
CA GLY A 274 7.39 2.92 -16.85
C GLY A 274 8.76 2.45 -17.33
N SER A 275 9.26 3.01 -18.43
CA SER A 275 10.61 2.68 -18.93
C SER A 275 11.69 3.23 -18.00
N GLU A 276 12.48 2.35 -17.40
CA GLU A 276 13.58 2.71 -16.51
C GLU A 276 14.60 3.61 -17.21
N GLN A 277 14.99 3.24 -18.44
CA GLN A 277 15.92 4.05 -19.23
C GLN A 277 15.43 5.49 -19.41
N GLN A 278 14.15 5.68 -19.76
CA GLN A 278 13.58 7.03 -19.95
C GLN A 278 13.48 7.81 -18.65
N ALA A 279 13.14 7.15 -17.54
CA ALA A 279 13.08 7.74 -16.23
C ALA A 279 14.48 8.19 -15.77
N MET A 280 15.49 7.35 -15.91
CA MET A 280 16.88 7.70 -15.57
C MET A 280 17.47 8.74 -16.51
N ASP A 281 17.12 8.73 -17.82
CA ASP A 281 17.49 9.81 -18.74
C ASP A 281 16.90 11.18 -18.32
N TYR A 282 15.69 11.16 -17.72
CA TYR A 282 15.10 12.39 -17.15
C TYR A 282 15.87 12.85 -15.91
N MET A 283 16.17 11.93 -14.99
CA MET A 283 16.98 12.19 -13.79
C MET A 283 18.32 12.83 -14.16
N ALA A 284 19.07 12.18 -15.04
CA ALA A 284 20.38 12.63 -15.47
C ALA A 284 20.34 14.08 -16.03
N ARG A 285 19.39 14.38 -16.90
CA ARG A 285 19.28 15.69 -17.57
C ARG A 285 18.78 16.81 -16.67
N ASN A 286 17.83 16.53 -15.76
CA ASN A 286 17.08 17.58 -15.08
C ASN A 286 17.42 17.70 -13.58
N VAL A 287 18.02 16.68 -12.98
CA VAL A 287 18.40 16.66 -11.56
C VAL A 287 19.90 16.48 -11.39
N GLU A 288 20.47 15.40 -11.89
CA GLU A 288 21.86 15.02 -11.63
C GLU A 288 22.90 15.93 -12.30
N ASN A 289 22.57 16.57 -13.44
CA ASN A 289 23.43 17.55 -14.07
C ASN A 289 23.55 18.88 -13.29
N ASN A 290 22.76 19.08 -12.23
CA ASN A 290 22.90 20.25 -11.37
C ASN A 290 24.17 20.14 -10.52
N PRO A 291 25.13 21.12 -10.58
CA PRO A 291 26.35 21.07 -9.79
C PRO A 291 26.10 20.96 -8.28
N ALA A 292 24.97 21.47 -7.79
CA ALA A 292 24.59 21.38 -6.37
C ALA A 292 24.20 19.95 -5.98
N TRP A 293 23.55 19.19 -6.86
CA TRP A 293 23.29 17.75 -6.66
C TRP A 293 24.56 16.96 -6.42
N GLN A 294 25.61 17.27 -7.19
CA GLN A 294 26.92 16.63 -7.09
C GLN A 294 27.67 16.92 -5.77
N GLN A 295 27.19 17.88 -4.97
CA GLN A 295 27.76 18.19 -3.65
C GLN A 295 27.10 17.42 -2.50
N LEU A 296 25.97 16.75 -2.75
CA LEU A 296 25.29 15.95 -1.75
C LEU A 296 26.18 14.83 -1.23
N THR A 297 26.19 14.64 0.09
CA THR A 297 26.97 13.60 0.76
C THR A 297 26.61 12.19 0.23
N ALA A 298 25.31 11.92 0.00
CA ALA A 298 24.85 10.66 -0.59
C ALA A 298 25.45 10.43 -1.98
N VAL A 299 25.55 11.47 -2.83
CA VAL A 299 26.09 11.33 -4.20
C VAL A 299 27.60 11.13 -4.17
N GLN A 300 28.32 11.86 -3.32
CA GLN A 300 29.78 11.77 -3.20
C GLN A 300 30.25 10.42 -2.64
N ASN A 301 29.41 9.75 -1.88
CA ASN A 301 29.71 8.46 -1.22
C ASN A 301 29.07 7.25 -1.94
N ASP A 302 28.60 7.40 -3.19
CA ASP A 302 27.93 6.35 -3.95
C ASP A 302 26.68 5.78 -3.26
N ARG A 303 25.97 6.61 -2.48
CA ARG A 303 24.73 6.29 -1.76
C ARG A 303 23.46 6.83 -2.42
N CYS A 304 23.55 7.21 -3.69
CA CYS A 304 22.42 7.53 -4.55
C CYS A 304 22.13 6.31 -5.44
N LEU A 305 21.08 5.54 -5.09
CA LEU A 305 20.89 4.18 -5.58
C LEU A 305 19.54 4.02 -6.30
N THR A 306 19.58 3.48 -7.53
CA THR A 306 18.36 3.03 -8.21
C THR A 306 17.98 1.65 -7.69
N LEU A 307 16.76 1.52 -7.16
CA LEU A 307 16.25 0.28 -6.61
C LEU A 307 15.71 -0.65 -7.71
N PRO A 308 15.95 -1.98 -7.63
CA PRO A 308 15.44 -2.94 -8.60
C PRO A 308 13.90 -3.00 -8.58
N LYS A 309 13.30 -2.96 -9.78
CA LYS A 309 11.84 -2.85 -9.95
C LYS A 309 11.06 -4.05 -9.42
N ASP A 310 11.62 -5.23 -9.52
CA ASP A 310 11.01 -6.48 -9.08
C ASP A 310 10.79 -6.54 -7.55
N LEU A 311 11.60 -5.80 -6.78
CA LEU A 311 11.47 -5.69 -5.33
C LEU A 311 10.81 -4.39 -4.86
N PHE A 312 10.86 -3.29 -5.66
CA PHE A 312 10.53 -1.95 -5.15
C PHE A 312 9.56 -1.14 -6.02
N HIS A 313 9.15 -1.67 -7.16
CA HIS A 313 8.11 -1.08 -7.99
C HIS A 313 6.90 -2.00 -8.13
N TYR A 314 7.12 -3.27 -8.45
CA TYR A 314 6.10 -4.31 -8.40
C TYR A 314 5.94 -4.80 -6.96
N LYS A 315 4.72 -5.22 -6.58
CA LYS A 315 4.52 -5.77 -5.22
C LYS A 315 5.40 -7.01 -5.05
N PRO A 316 6.27 -7.08 -4.03
CA PRO A 316 7.23 -8.19 -3.93
C PRO A 316 6.61 -9.54 -3.53
N ASN A 317 5.38 -9.55 -3.02
CA ASN A 317 4.63 -10.75 -2.63
C ASN A 317 5.45 -11.61 -1.63
N ALA A 318 5.68 -12.89 -1.86
CA ALA A 318 6.49 -13.73 -0.98
C ALA A 318 7.97 -13.27 -0.84
N ARG A 319 8.41 -12.25 -1.61
CA ARG A 319 9.76 -11.69 -1.56
C ARG A 319 9.87 -10.40 -0.72
N TRP A 320 8.86 -10.06 0.06
CA TRP A 320 8.93 -8.89 0.97
C TRP A 320 10.15 -8.96 1.91
N GLY A 321 10.46 -10.14 2.46
CA GLY A 321 11.66 -10.33 3.29
C GLY A 321 12.97 -10.03 2.56
N GLU A 322 13.06 -10.36 1.26
CA GLU A 322 14.20 -10.01 0.41
C GLU A 322 14.31 -8.49 0.21
N SER A 323 13.18 -7.80 0.02
CA SER A 323 13.15 -6.32 -0.08
C SER A 323 13.64 -5.65 1.20
N TYR A 324 13.16 -6.12 2.36
CA TYR A 324 13.64 -5.63 3.67
C TYR A 324 15.14 -5.91 3.86
N ALA A 325 15.60 -7.12 3.58
CA ALA A 325 17.01 -7.49 3.67
C ALA A 325 17.89 -6.63 2.75
N TYR A 326 17.42 -6.33 1.54
CA TYR A 326 18.13 -5.48 0.59
C TYR A 326 18.33 -4.06 1.13
N LEU A 327 17.27 -3.41 1.62
CA LEU A 327 17.34 -2.05 2.18
C LEU A 327 18.16 -2.04 3.48
N ALA A 328 17.94 -2.98 4.38
CA ALA A 328 18.65 -3.06 5.65
C ALA A 328 20.17 -3.22 5.47
N LYS A 329 20.62 -4.03 4.50
CA LYS A 329 22.06 -4.18 4.17
C LYS A 329 22.70 -2.89 3.65
N ILE A 330 21.92 -2.01 3.02
CA ILE A 330 22.39 -0.70 2.53
C ILE A 330 22.41 0.31 3.66
N LEU A 331 21.34 0.39 4.46
CA LEU A 331 21.18 1.35 5.54
C LEU A 331 22.16 1.06 6.69
N TYR A 332 22.42 -0.23 6.97
CA TYR A 332 23.21 -0.73 8.10
C TYR A 332 24.29 -1.71 7.62
N PRO A 333 25.31 -1.22 6.88
CA PRO A 333 26.31 -2.09 6.24
C PRO A 333 27.12 -2.93 7.24
N GLU A 334 27.29 -2.47 8.48
CA GLU A 334 27.97 -3.20 9.57
C GLU A 334 27.17 -4.45 10.01
N LEU A 335 25.87 -4.48 9.81
CA LEU A 335 25.00 -5.62 10.10
C LEU A 335 24.77 -6.53 8.90
N ALA A 336 25.27 -6.18 7.71
CA ALA A 336 24.97 -6.88 6.44
C ALA A 336 25.30 -8.39 6.50
N GLY A 337 26.32 -8.79 7.27
CA GLY A 337 26.69 -10.19 7.48
C GLY A 337 25.73 -10.98 8.41
N GLN A 338 24.84 -10.32 9.10
CA GLN A 338 23.83 -10.91 10.01
C GLN A 338 22.43 -10.93 9.40
N ILE A 339 22.21 -10.12 8.36
CA ILE A 339 20.94 -10.04 7.62
C ILE A 339 20.92 -11.16 6.59
N GLY A 340 19.99 -12.10 6.75
CA GLY A 340 19.82 -13.29 5.93
C GLY A 340 19.39 -13.03 4.49
#